data_bf138b1e38b7f75204a8fca678532b0d
#
_entry.id   bf138b1e38b7f75204a8fca678532b0d
#
_cell.length_a   1.000
_cell.length_b   1.000
_cell.length_c   1.000
_cell.angle_alpha   90.00
_cell.angle_beta   90.00
_cell.angle_gamma   90.00
#
_symmetry.space_group_name_H-M   'P 1'
#
loop_
_entity.id
_entity.type
_entity.pdbx_description
1 polymer ?
#
loop_
_entity_poly.entity_id
_entity_poly.type
_entity_poly.pdbx_seq_one_letter_code
_entity_poly.pdbx_strand_id
1 'polypeptide(L)'
;IMYGNNLKINDTTILNLLRELETFKENTHYDLGLKISNKTLSSGQMQKIAFVRALVSDAEVLLLDEATSNLDLTSKNKVFNLLSKNNITIINSTHIPESFKYDKKYNIKISNEKRSLEEIK
;
A
#
# COMPACT_ATOMS: atom_id res chain seq x y z
N ILE A 1 -0.48 -2.90 -13.78
CA ILE A 1 -0.91 -1.77 -12.92
C ILE A 1 -2.27 -1.22 -13.36
N MET A 2 -2.55 -1.17 -14.65
CA MET A 2 -3.77 -0.58 -15.24
C MET A 2 -5.00 -1.51 -15.26
N TYR A 3 -4.88 -2.76 -14.84
CA TYR A 3 -5.97 -3.72 -14.88
C TYR A 3 -7.13 -3.30 -13.96
N GLY A 4 -8.32 -3.17 -14.51
CA GLY A 4 -9.53 -2.74 -13.79
C GLY A 4 -9.73 -1.22 -13.65
N ASN A 5 -8.82 -0.40 -14.17
CA ASN A 5 -8.94 1.06 -14.16
C ASN A 5 -9.35 1.61 -15.52
N ASN A 6 -10.44 2.37 -15.54
CA ASN A 6 -10.91 3.10 -16.72
C ASN A 6 -10.29 4.50 -16.84
N LEU A 7 -9.46 4.91 -15.89
CA LEU A 7 -8.84 6.23 -15.87
C LEU A 7 -7.63 6.26 -16.82
N LYS A 8 -7.55 7.27 -17.68
CA LYS A 8 -6.35 7.59 -18.46
C LYS A 8 -5.28 8.18 -17.55
N ILE A 9 -4.61 7.33 -16.79
CA ILE A 9 -3.50 7.74 -15.92
C ILE A 9 -2.26 7.87 -16.78
N ASN A 10 -1.55 8.99 -16.61
CA ASN A 10 -0.30 9.24 -17.31
C ASN A 10 0.78 8.27 -16.81
N ASP A 11 1.46 7.60 -17.74
CA ASP A 11 2.59 6.71 -17.45
C ASP A 11 3.68 7.39 -16.60
N THR A 12 3.89 8.69 -16.79
CA THR A 12 4.82 9.49 -15.99
C THR A 12 4.45 9.48 -14.51
N THR A 13 3.16 9.56 -14.16
CA THR A 13 2.68 9.51 -12.77
C THR A 13 3.00 8.15 -12.16
N ILE A 14 2.74 7.06 -12.87
CA ILE A 14 3.05 5.69 -12.40
C ILE A 14 4.56 5.52 -12.19
N LEU A 15 5.38 5.96 -13.14
CA LEU A 15 6.83 5.89 -13.05
C LEU A 15 7.38 6.69 -11.88
N ASN A 16 6.84 7.87 -11.62
CA ASN A 16 7.26 8.70 -10.49
C ASN A 16 6.91 8.03 -9.15
N LEU A 17 5.73 7.44 -9.00
CA LEU A 17 5.34 6.70 -7.80
C LEU A 17 6.22 5.47 -7.57
N LEU A 18 6.55 4.71 -8.63
CA LEU A 18 7.46 3.57 -8.55
C LEU A 18 8.86 3.98 -8.09
N ARG A 19 9.36 5.13 -8.56
CA ARG A 19 10.65 5.69 -8.14
C ARG A 19 10.61 6.20 -6.70
N GLU A 20 9.57 6.94 -6.32
CA GLU A 20 9.41 7.47 -4.96
C GLU A 20 9.36 6.34 -3.91
N LEU A 21 8.73 5.20 -4.25
CA LEU A 21 8.72 4.01 -3.42
C LEU A 21 10.01 3.17 -3.54
N GLU A 22 10.97 3.58 -4.38
CA GLU A 22 12.20 2.79 -4.63
C GLU A 22 11.88 1.31 -4.91
N THR A 23 10.93 1.09 -5.83
CA THR A 23 10.42 -0.25 -6.13
C THR A 23 11.51 -1.14 -6.74
N PHE A 24 12.41 -0.54 -7.53
CA PHE A 24 13.55 -1.20 -8.15
C PHE A 24 14.85 -0.49 -7.75
N LYS A 25 15.98 -1.13 -7.99
CA LYS A 25 17.31 -0.54 -7.72
C LYS A 25 17.52 0.75 -8.51
N GLU A 26 18.31 1.68 -7.97
CA GLU A 26 18.54 3.04 -8.52
C GLU A 26 18.88 3.06 -10.02
N ASN A 27 19.67 2.13 -10.53
CA ASN A 27 20.09 2.08 -11.93
C ASN A 27 19.18 1.22 -12.82
N THR A 28 17.99 0.82 -12.34
CA THR A 28 17.06 0.03 -13.13
C THR A 28 16.30 0.94 -14.09
N HIS A 29 16.30 0.60 -15.36
CA HIS A 29 15.42 1.25 -16.33
C HIS A 29 13.98 0.83 -16.04
N TYR A 30 13.15 1.82 -15.69
CA TYR A 30 11.73 1.60 -15.42
C TYR A 30 10.98 1.50 -16.74
N ASP A 31 10.56 0.32 -17.12
CA ASP A 31 9.76 0.03 -18.32
C ASP A 31 8.39 -0.55 -17.91
N LEU A 32 7.32 0.19 -18.19
CA LEU A 32 5.94 -0.25 -17.90
C LEU A 32 5.49 -1.38 -18.83
N GLY A 33 6.15 -1.60 -19.95
CA GLY A 33 5.91 -2.72 -20.86
C GLY A 33 6.54 -4.04 -20.42
N LEU A 34 7.39 -4.02 -19.39
CA LEU A 34 8.09 -5.21 -18.92
C LEU A 34 7.09 -6.25 -18.37
N LYS A 35 7.15 -7.46 -18.89
CA LYS A 35 6.38 -8.59 -18.34
C LYS A 35 6.96 -9.01 -17.00
N ILE A 36 6.18 -8.85 -15.97
CA ILE A 36 6.54 -9.23 -14.58
C ILE A 36 5.71 -10.43 -14.12
N SER A 37 6.29 -11.22 -13.24
CA SER A 37 5.63 -12.37 -12.61
C SER A 37 6.07 -12.49 -11.15
N ASN A 38 5.36 -13.30 -10.37
CA ASN A 38 5.73 -13.61 -9.00
C ASN A 38 7.13 -14.27 -8.88
N LYS A 39 7.68 -14.77 -9.99
CA LYS A 39 9.03 -15.36 -10.04
C LYS A 39 10.13 -14.32 -10.26
N THR A 40 9.78 -13.14 -10.79
CA THR A 40 10.73 -12.08 -11.16
C THR A 40 10.78 -10.92 -10.16
N LEU A 41 9.78 -10.81 -9.28
CA LEU A 41 9.69 -9.74 -8.28
C LEU A 41 9.79 -10.32 -6.86
N SER A 42 10.43 -9.55 -5.96
CA SER A 42 10.36 -9.83 -4.53
C SER A 42 8.97 -9.51 -3.97
N SER A 43 8.62 -10.09 -2.82
CA SER A 43 7.36 -9.81 -2.13
C SER A 43 7.20 -8.31 -1.80
N GLY A 44 8.28 -7.65 -1.38
CA GLY A 44 8.27 -6.20 -1.12
C GLY A 44 8.04 -5.39 -2.39
N GLN A 45 8.64 -5.76 -3.53
CA GLN A 45 8.37 -5.11 -4.82
C GLN A 45 6.91 -5.28 -5.25
N MET A 46 6.35 -6.48 -5.08
CA MET A 46 4.93 -6.73 -5.37
C MET A 46 4.02 -5.87 -4.51
N GLN A 47 4.31 -5.73 -3.20
CA GLN A 47 3.55 -4.85 -2.32
C GLN A 47 3.64 -3.39 -2.74
N LYS A 48 4.83 -2.88 -3.08
CA LYS A 48 5.00 -1.50 -3.58
C LYS A 48 4.20 -1.25 -4.86
N ILE A 49 4.21 -2.18 -5.81
CA ILE A 49 3.39 -2.10 -7.04
C ILE A 49 1.89 -2.10 -6.70
N ALA A 50 1.45 -2.90 -5.72
CA ALA A 50 0.06 -2.90 -5.28
C ALA A 50 -0.35 -1.54 -4.69
N PHE A 51 0.51 -0.88 -3.92
CA PHE A 51 0.27 0.49 -3.43
C PHE A 51 0.21 1.51 -4.56
N VAL A 52 1.08 1.43 -5.56
CA VAL A 52 0.99 2.30 -6.75
C VAL A 52 -0.37 2.10 -7.45
N ARG A 53 -0.82 0.85 -7.62
CA ARG A 53 -2.16 0.58 -8.18
C ARG A 53 -3.28 1.23 -7.37
N ALA A 54 -3.23 1.11 -6.05
CA ALA A 54 -4.21 1.71 -5.16
C ALA A 54 -4.22 3.25 -5.29
N LEU A 55 -3.04 3.88 -5.27
CA LEU A 55 -2.90 5.33 -5.39
C LEU A 55 -3.42 5.89 -6.72
N VAL A 56 -3.31 5.12 -7.81
CA VAL A 56 -3.80 5.54 -9.13
C VAL A 56 -5.23 5.09 -9.43
N SER A 57 -5.91 4.43 -8.50
CA SER A 57 -7.26 3.88 -8.74
C SER A 57 -8.39 4.87 -8.46
N ASP A 58 -8.11 6.09 -8.01
CA ASP A 58 -9.11 7.09 -7.61
C ASP A 58 -10.10 6.55 -6.55
N ALA A 59 -9.59 5.69 -5.66
CA ALA A 59 -10.37 5.09 -4.61
C ALA A 59 -10.55 6.06 -3.43
N GLU A 60 -11.77 6.22 -2.94
CA GLU A 60 -12.08 7.02 -1.74
C GLU A 60 -11.77 6.26 -0.45
N VAL A 61 -11.81 4.93 -0.51
CA VAL A 61 -11.55 4.04 0.64
C VAL A 61 -10.56 2.96 0.24
N LEU A 62 -9.53 2.78 1.06
CA LEU A 62 -8.50 1.76 0.88
C LEU A 62 -8.51 0.80 2.06
N LEU A 63 -8.72 -0.48 1.78
CA LEU A 63 -8.63 -1.55 2.77
C LEU A 63 -7.24 -2.19 2.67
N LEU A 64 -6.50 -2.16 3.76
CA LEU A 64 -5.17 -2.76 3.91
C LEU A 64 -5.26 -3.92 4.89
N ASP A 65 -4.91 -5.11 4.44
CA ASP A 65 -4.82 -6.30 5.29
C ASP A 65 -3.39 -6.84 5.22
N GLU A 66 -2.64 -6.68 6.32
CA GLU A 66 -1.21 -7.03 6.42
C GLU A 66 -0.35 -6.48 5.24
N ALA A 67 -0.81 -5.38 4.64
CA ALA A 67 -0.30 -4.91 3.34
C ALA A 67 1.15 -4.41 3.37
N THR A 68 1.72 -4.19 4.56
CA THR A 68 3.11 -3.73 4.74
C THR A 68 4.03 -4.79 5.34
N SER A 69 3.56 -6.02 5.51
CA SER A 69 4.28 -7.09 6.21
C SER A 69 5.68 -7.39 5.63
N ASN A 70 5.86 -7.27 4.32
CA ASN A 70 7.13 -7.54 3.63
C ASN A 70 7.93 -6.27 3.30
N LEU A 71 7.58 -5.13 3.87
CA LEU A 71 8.29 -3.86 3.70
C LEU A 71 9.21 -3.59 4.90
N ASP A 72 10.40 -3.09 4.62
CA ASP A 72 11.26 -2.50 5.64
C ASP A 72 10.67 -1.18 6.17
N LEU A 73 11.20 -0.68 7.28
CA LEU A 73 10.70 0.52 7.94
C LEU A 73 10.75 1.76 7.03
N THR A 74 11.80 1.91 6.24
CA THR A 74 11.94 3.02 5.30
C THR A 74 10.86 2.99 4.23
N SER A 75 10.62 1.82 3.64
CA SER A 75 9.56 1.62 2.65
C SER A 75 8.16 1.83 3.23
N LYS A 76 7.91 1.36 4.46
CA LYS A 76 6.65 1.63 5.19
C LYS A 76 6.40 3.13 5.33
N ASN A 77 7.39 3.87 5.81
CA ASN A 77 7.27 5.31 5.99
C ASN A 77 6.99 6.04 4.66
N LYS A 78 7.62 5.62 3.57
CA LYS A 78 7.34 6.18 2.23
C LYS A 78 5.91 5.92 1.79
N VAL A 79 5.43 4.69 1.94
CA VAL A 79 4.06 4.31 1.60
C VAL A 79 3.06 5.16 2.39
N PHE A 80 3.20 5.24 3.72
CA PHE A 80 2.25 6.00 4.55
C PHE A 80 2.33 7.50 4.30
N ASN A 81 3.51 8.06 4.02
CA ASN A 81 3.64 9.45 3.59
C ASN A 81 2.91 9.74 2.28
N LEU A 82 2.98 8.82 1.31
CA LEU A 82 2.22 8.95 0.07
C LEU A 82 0.72 8.84 0.29
N LEU A 83 0.28 7.88 1.09
CA LEU A 83 -1.13 7.71 1.42
C LEU A 83 -1.70 8.94 2.16
N SER A 84 -0.95 9.52 3.09
CA SER A 84 -1.40 10.69 3.86
C SER A 84 -1.53 11.97 3.04
N LYS A 85 -0.86 12.08 1.89
CA LYS A 85 -0.98 13.21 0.97
C LYS A 85 -2.24 13.14 0.09
N ASN A 86 -2.90 11.98 0.07
CA ASN A 86 -4.10 11.75 -0.73
C ASN A 86 -5.33 11.78 0.19
N ASN A 87 -6.45 12.27 -0.31
CA ASN A 87 -7.71 12.33 0.43
C ASN A 87 -8.41 10.95 0.40
N ILE A 88 -7.78 9.94 1.00
CA ILE A 88 -8.25 8.55 1.01
C ILE A 88 -8.53 8.14 2.45
N THR A 89 -9.70 7.55 2.69
CA THR A 89 -9.98 6.87 3.96
C THR A 89 -9.28 5.53 3.99
N ILE A 90 -8.44 5.28 5.01
CA ILE A 90 -7.66 4.05 5.12
C ILE A 90 -8.17 3.24 6.29
N ILE A 91 -8.52 1.99 6.03
CA ILE A 91 -8.81 0.98 7.06
C ILE A 91 -7.68 -0.05 6.99
N ASN A 92 -6.85 -0.08 8.03
CA ASN A 92 -5.68 -0.96 8.09
C ASN A 92 -5.84 -2.03 9.17
N SER A 93 -5.77 -3.29 8.76
CA SER A 93 -5.69 -4.46 9.63
C SER A 93 -4.23 -4.92 9.73
N THR A 94 -3.70 -4.99 10.95
CA THR A 94 -2.31 -5.42 11.18
C THR A 94 -2.17 -6.07 12.55
N HIS A 95 -1.32 -7.09 12.64
CA HIS A 95 -0.92 -7.69 13.91
C HIS A 95 0.24 -6.94 14.60
N ILE A 96 0.96 -6.13 13.83
CA ILE A 96 2.11 -5.37 14.34
C ILE A 96 1.69 -3.91 14.45
N PRO A 97 1.79 -3.30 15.65
CA PRO A 97 1.57 -1.87 15.79
C PRO A 97 2.51 -1.10 14.86
N GLU A 98 1.94 -0.37 13.92
CA GLU A 98 2.71 0.45 12.99
C GLU A 98 2.87 1.86 13.52
N SER A 99 4.03 2.48 13.28
CA SER A 99 4.41 3.79 13.82
C SER A 99 3.86 4.97 13.01
N PHE A 100 2.84 4.74 12.17
CA PHE A 100 2.22 5.84 11.44
C PHE A 100 1.04 6.47 12.20
N LYS A 101 0.74 7.71 11.87
CA LYS A 101 -0.35 8.46 12.48
C LYS A 101 -1.71 7.90 12.05
N TYR A 102 -2.59 7.66 13.01
CA TYR A 102 -3.98 7.23 12.78
C TYR A 102 -4.95 8.13 13.56
N ASP A 103 -6.17 8.27 13.06
CA ASP A 103 -7.22 9.02 13.74
C ASP A 103 -7.92 8.18 14.79
N LYS A 104 -8.12 6.88 14.50
CA LYS A 104 -8.77 5.93 15.39
C LYS A 104 -8.09 4.57 15.33
N LYS A 105 -8.07 3.89 16.47
CA LYS A 105 -7.54 2.54 16.62
C LYS A 105 -8.55 1.64 17.32
N TYR A 106 -8.70 0.42 16.82
CA TYR A 106 -9.61 -0.57 17.38
C TYR A 106 -8.89 -1.88 17.61
N ASN A 107 -9.24 -2.55 18.72
CA ASN A 107 -8.89 -3.95 18.93
C ASN A 107 -10.07 -4.85 18.64
N ILE A 108 -9.82 -5.99 18.00
CA ILE A 108 -10.78 -7.08 17.89
C ILE A 108 -10.62 -7.98 19.12
N LYS A 109 -11.63 -8.04 19.95
CA LYS A 109 -11.69 -8.99 21.08
C LYS A 109 -12.56 -10.18 20.71
N ILE A 110 -12.10 -11.36 21.09
CA ILE A 110 -12.85 -12.61 20.94
C ILE A 110 -13.13 -13.13 22.35
N SER A 111 -14.41 -13.23 22.70
CA SER A 111 -14.86 -13.78 23.98
C SER A 111 -16.11 -14.62 23.76
N ASN A 112 -16.11 -15.88 24.24
CA ASN A 112 -17.24 -16.80 24.14
C ASN A 112 -17.84 -16.85 22.73
N GLU A 113 -17.00 -17.07 21.71
CA GLU A 113 -17.35 -17.11 20.28
C GLU A 113 -17.92 -15.80 19.69
N LYS A 114 -18.03 -14.75 20.49
CA LYS A 114 -18.43 -13.42 20.02
C LYS A 114 -17.21 -12.56 19.70
N ARG A 115 -17.29 -11.80 18.61
CA ARG A 115 -16.30 -10.81 18.23
C ARG A 115 -16.84 -9.41 18.49
N SER A 116 -16.04 -8.57 19.12
CA SER A 116 -16.37 -7.17 19.38
C SER A 116 -15.20 -6.27 18.99
N LEU A 117 -15.53 -5.05 18.51
CA LEU A 117 -14.54 -3.99 18.27
C LEU A 117 -14.53 -3.08 19.51
N GLU A 118 -13.33 -2.78 20.01
CA GLU A 118 -13.13 -1.88 21.13
C GLU A 118 -12.16 -0.76 20.69
N GLU A 119 -12.64 0.48 20.74
CA GLU A 119 -11.80 1.64 20.45
C GLU A 119 -10.75 1.81 21.55
N ILE A 120 -9.50 1.98 21.15
CA ILE A 120 -8.39 2.27 22.06
C ILE A 120 -8.18 3.78 22.07
N LYS A 121 -8.32 4.38 23.23
CA LYS A 121 -8.04 5.81 23.45
C LYS A 121 -6.55 6.06 23.65
#